data_ef69b95b791061dbac4228a054f939bb
#
_entry.id   ef69b95b791061dbac4228a054f939bb
#
_cell.length_a   1.000
_cell.length_b   1.000
_cell.length_c   1.000
_cell.angle_alpha   90.00
_cell.angle_beta   90.00
_cell.angle_gamma   90.00
#
_symmetry.space_group_name_H-M   'P 1'
#
loop_
_entity.id
_entity.type
_entity.pdbx_description
1 polymer ?
#
loop_
_entity_poly.entity_id
_entity_poly.type
_entity_poly.pdbx_seq_one_letter_code
_entity_poly.pdbx_strand_id
1 'polypeptide(L)'
;MWDTLIVDPITNLLLVFYKLLGGETILAVALLTAVVRLALIPLTLNQQKSMRAQRELQPKLQELQKKYKNDQERLAQEQMKLYRKHGFNPISGCLPLLIQLPLMLGLYRAIIRALAATPLGLLDLPAHIYRASWLPNLSVLPPLKSQFLWLDLALPDPYFVLPVLVVVTAWLQQKFISASSPSTGGGEAGDQAQAMTQSMQITMPLFMGFISLNYASGLSVYFVISNLIGIAQYYFIQRKYADESDTDEA
;
A
#
# COMPACT_ATOMS: atom_id res chain seq x y z
N MET A 1 2.75 -23.68 -0.73
CA MET A 1 1.90 -22.93 -1.69
C MET A 1 2.10 -21.40 -1.59
N TRP A 2 2.02 -20.80 -0.39
CA TRP A 2 2.28 -19.34 -0.23
C TRP A 2 3.68 -18.93 -0.71
N ASP A 3 4.71 -19.65 -0.25
CA ASP A 3 6.10 -19.36 -0.60
C ASP A 3 6.33 -19.49 -2.11
N THR A 4 5.89 -20.57 -2.73
CA THR A 4 6.09 -20.83 -4.17
C THR A 4 5.32 -19.89 -5.09
N LEU A 5 4.15 -19.36 -4.66
CA LEU A 5 3.32 -18.48 -5.50
C LEU A 5 3.66 -17.00 -5.34
N ILE A 6 4.13 -16.58 -4.18
CA ILE A 6 4.33 -15.16 -3.87
C ILE A 6 5.79 -14.87 -3.49
N VAL A 7 6.34 -15.57 -2.51
CA VAL A 7 7.67 -15.24 -1.97
C VAL A 7 8.77 -15.55 -2.96
N ASP A 8 8.75 -16.75 -3.57
CA ASP A 8 9.80 -17.18 -4.48
C ASP A 8 9.90 -16.32 -5.75
N PRO A 9 8.77 -15.99 -6.46
CA PRO A 9 8.83 -15.06 -7.59
C PRO A 9 9.39 -13.69 -7.22
N ILE A 10 8.94 -13.13 -6.07
CA ILE A 10 9.39 -11.83 -5.58
C ILE A 10 10.89 -11.90 -5.22
N THR A 11 11.35 -12.95 -4.55
CA THR A 11 12.76 -13.15 -4.19
C THR A 11 13.64 -13.24 -5.44
N ASN A 12 13.23 -14.04 -6.43
CA ASN A 12 13.98 -14.19 -7.68
C ASN A 12 14.04 -12.88 -8.47
N LEU A 13 12.93 -12.14 -8.55
CA LEU A 13 12.90 -10.85 -9.22
C LEU A 13 13.79 -9.82 -8.49
N LEU A 14 13.79 -9.83 -7.15
CA LEU A 14 14.66 -8.98 -6.35
C LEU A 14 16.14 -9.28 -6.61
N LEU A 15 16.52 -10.55 -6.67
CA LEU A 15 17.89 -10.98 -6.98
C LEU A 15 18.32 -10.57 -8.40
N VAL A 16 17.43 -10.67 -9.39
CA VAL A 16 17.69 -10.19 -10.75
C VAL A 16 17.95 -8.69 -10.75
N PHE A 17 17.09 -7.90 -10.09
CA PHE A 17 17.26 -6.45 -10.01
C PHE A 17 18.53 -6.05 -9.25
N TYR A 18 18.84 -6.76 -8.17
CA TYR A 18 20.10 -6.56 -7.44
C TYR A 18 21.32 -6.74 -8.35
N LYS A 19 21.34 -7.79 -9.17
CA LYS A 19 22.42 -8.02 -10.12
C LYS A 19 22.48 -6.94 -11.22
N LEU A 20 21.32 -6.55 -11.76
CA LEU A 20 21.23 -5.52 -12.81
C LEU A 20 21.69 -4.14 -12.31
N LEU A 21 21.46 -3.83 -11.04
CA LEU A 21 21.75 -2.53 -10.42
C LEU A 21 23.11 -2.49 -9.71
N GLY A 22 24.04 -3.40 -10.06
CA GLY A 22 25.40 -3.37 -9.54
C GLY A 22 25.56 -3.78 -8.07
N GLY A 23 24.57 -4.48 -7.50
CA GLY A 23 24.63 -4.98 -6.13
C GLY A 23 24.13 -4.00 -5.05
N GLU A 24 23.29 -3.03 -5.43
CA GLU A 24 22.68 -2.09 -4.50
C GLU A 24 21.27 -2.56 -4.10
N THR A 25 21.13 -3.03 -2.86
CA THR A 25 19.88 -3.64 -2.35
C THR A 25 18.72 -2.66 -2.35
N ILE A 26 18.92 -1.40 -1.93
CA ILE A 26 17.86 -0.39 -1.90
C ILE A 26 17.32 -0.09 -3.28
N LEU A 27 18.20 0.03 -4.28
CA LEU A 27 17.78 0.24 -5.66
C LEU A 27 16.99 -0.96 -6.19
N ALA A 28 17.40 -2.18 -5.83
CA ALA A 28 16.67 -3.39 -6.20
C ALA A 28 15.27 -3.43 -5.56
N VAL A 29 15.16 -3.08 -4.28
CA VAL A 29 13.85 -2.97 -3.58
C VAL A 29 13.01 -1.85 -4.19
N ALA A 30 13.60 -0.71 -4.55
CA ALA A 30 12.90 0.41 -5.19
C ALA A 30 12.33 0.02 -6.56
N LEU A 31 13.15 -0.61 -7.39
CA LEU A 31 12.73 -1.06 -8.72
C LEU A 31 11.67 -2.15 -8.63
N LEU A 32 11.84 -3.11 -7.73
CA LEU A 32 10.84 -4.14 -7.47
C LEU A 32 9.50 -3.52 -7.05
N THR A 33 9.54 -2.56 -6.12
CA THR A 33 8.34 -1.84 -5.66
C THR A 33 7.67 -1.10 -6.81
N ALA A 34 8.45 -0.43 -7.66
CA ALA A 34 7.93 0.27 -8.82
C ALA A 34 7.25 -0.69 -9.81
N VAL A 35 7.87 -1.82 -10.13
CA VAL A 35 7.31 -2.83 -11.04
C VAL A 35 6.00 -3.40 -10.48
N VAL A 36 5.97 -3.77 -9.20
CA VAL A 36 4.76 -4.28 -8.55
C VAL A 36 3.65 -3.22 -8.55
N ARG A 37 3.98 -1.96 -8.24
CA ARG A 37 3.03 -0.84 -8.29
C ARG A 37 2.49 -0.59 -9.70
N LEU A 38 3.33 -0.69 -10.72
CA LEU A 38 2.92 -0.57 -12.13
C LEU A 38 1.97 -1.70 -12.52
N ALA A 39 2.27 -2.94 -12.14
CA ALA A 39 1.39 -4.09 -12.39
C ALA A 39 0.02 -3.94 -11.70
N LEU A 40 -0.03 -3.24 -10.56
CA LEU A 40 -1.26 -2.99 -9.80
C LEU A 40 -2.02 -1.72 -10.25
N ILE A 41 -1.53 -0.97 -11.26
CA ILE A 41 -2.22 0.24 -11.76
C ILE A 41 -3.70 -0.04 -12.12
N PRO A 42 -4.07 -1.06 -12.92
CA PRO A 42 -5.47 -1.28 -13.29
C PRO A 42 -6.37 -1.49 -12.07
N LEU A 43 -5.84 -2.15 -11.04
CA LEU A 43 -6.54 -2.34 -9.80
C LEU A 43 -6.70 -1.02 -9.02
N THR A 44 -5.65 -0.22 -8.96
CA THR A 44 -5.65 1.11 -8.31
C THR A 44 -6.64 2.05 -8.99
N LEU A 45 -6.74 2.02 -10.33
CA LEU A 45 -7.73 2.80 -11.09
C LEU A 45 -9.16 2.42 -10.72
N ASN A 46 -9.47 1.12 -10.62
CA ASN A 46 -10.78 0.66 -10.21
C ASN A 46 -11.13 1.07 -8.77
N GLN A 47 -10.15 1.03 -7.87
CA GLN A 47 -10.29 1.52 -6.49
C GLN A 47 -10.59 3.03 -6.46
N GLN A 48 -9.88 3.83 -7.26
CA GLN A 48 -10.12 5.28 -7.33
C GLN A 48 -11.51 5.61 -7.91
N LYS A 49 -11.97 4.88 -8.92
CA LYS A 49 -13.34 5.03 -9.44
C LYS A 49 -14.38 4.75 -8.35
N SER A 50 -14.20 3.69 -7.57
CA SER A 50 -15.09 3.36 -6.45
C SER A 50 -15.07 4.45 -5.36
N MET A 51 -13.91 5.03 -5.03
CA MET A 51 -13.80 6.13 -4.08
C MET A 51 -14.48 7.41 -4.59
N ARG A 52 -14.43 7.70 -5.89
CA ARG A 52 -15.17 8.83 -6.49
C ARG A 52 -16.68 8.61 -6.40
N ALA A 53 -17.18 7.44 -6.77
CA ALA A 53 -18.61 7.12 -6.63
C ALA A 53 -19.08 7.25 -5.17
N GLN A 54 -18.26 6.87 -4.20
CA GLN A 54 -18.55 7.09 -2.79
C GLN A 54 -18.67 8.59 -2.43
N ARG A 55 -17.79 9.43 -3.00
CA ARG A 55 -17.83 10.89 -2.78
C ARG A 55 -19.10 11.54 -3.34
N GLU A 56 -19.52 11.12 -4.54
CA GLU A 56 -20.75 11.61 -5.17
C GLU A 56 -22.01 11.23 -4.37
N LEU A 57 -21.97 10.09 -3.66
CA LEU A 57 -23.03 9.66 -2.78
C LEU A 57 -23.04 10.34 -1.41
N GLN A 58 -21.94 11.00 -1.04
CA GLN A 58 -21.75 11.58 0.29
C GLN A 58 -22.84 12.61 0.66
N PRO A 59 -23.24 13.58 -0.20
CA PRO A 59 -24.32 14.52 0.13
C PRO A 59 -25.64 13.81 0.39
N LYS A 60 -25.98 12.77 -0.39
CA LYS A 60 -27.20 11.97 -0.18
C LYS A 60 -27.16 11.18 1.12
N LEU A 61 -25.98 10.67 1.50
CA LEU A 61 -25.78 9.99 2.78
C LEU A 61 -25.99 10.92 3.97
N GLN A 62 -25.56 12.18 3.84
CA GLN A 62 -25.79 13.20 4.88
C GLN A 62 -27.26 13.56 5.04
N GLU A 63 -28.00 13.69 3.94
CA GLU A 63 -29.44 13.89 3.99
C GLU A 63 -30.14 12.73 4.72
N LEU A 64 -29.74 11.49 4.43
CA LEU A 64 -30.25 10.32 5.14
C LEU A 64 -29.90 10.36 6.63
N GLN A 65 -28.68 10.72 7.00
CA GLN A 65 -28.25 10.85 8.39
C GLN A 65 -29.06 11.92 9.14
N LYS A 66 -29.31 13.06 8.51
CA LYS A 66 -30.17 14.12 9.11
C LYS A 66 -31.59 13.63 9.27
N LYS A 67 -32.14 12.92 8.29
CA LYS A 67 -33.54 12.46 8.27
C LYS A 67 -33.81 11.37 9.31
N TYR A 68 -32.85 10.46 9.51
CA TYR A 68 -32.98 9.29 10.38
C TYR A 68 -32.09 9.37 11.63
N LYS A 69 -31.82 10.59 12.13
CA LYS A 69 -30.90 10.85 13.26
C LYS A 69 -31.18 10.00 14.50
N ASN A 70 -32.47 9.74 14.78
CA ASN A 70 -32.92 9.00 15.97
C ASN A 70 -33.25 7.52 15.71
N ASP A 71 -33.09 7.04 14.49
CA ASP A 71 -33.38 5.66 14.08
C ASP A 71 -32.22 5.06 13.29
N GLN A 72 -31.26 4.54 14.03
CA GLN A 72 -30.02 3.97 13.45
C GLN A 72 -30.30 2.75 12.59
N GLU A 73 -31.33 1.96 12.90
CA GLU A 73 -31.66 0.76 12.13
C GLU A 73 -32.21 1.14 10.75
N ARG A 74 -33.13 2.08 10.70
CA ARG A 74 -33.62 2.63 9.43
C ARG A 74 -32.55 3.34 8.64
N LEU A 75 -31.66 4.08 9.30
CA LEU A 75 -30.51 4.72 8.65
C LEU A 75 -29.65 3.70 7.93
N ALA A 76 -29.28 2.60 8.60
CA ALA A 76 -28.46 1.53 8.01
C ALA A 76 -29.16 0.86 6.81
N GLN A 77 -30.47 0.62 6.91
CA GLN A 77 -31.26 0.05 5.82
C GLN A 77 -31.33 0.98 4.61
N GLU A 78 -31.60 2.27 4.81
CA GLU A 78 -31.70 3.25 3.72
C GLU A 78 -30.33 3.56 3.10
N GLN A 79 -29.24 3.56 3.88
CA GLN A 79 -27.87 3.62 3.34
C GLN A 79 -27.56 2.43 2.45
N MET A 80 -27.92 1.22 2.87
CA MET A 80 -27.69 0.03 2.06
C MET A 80 -28.54 0.05 0.77
N LYS A 81 -29.78 0.54 0.82
CA LYS A 81 -30.62 0.75 -0.38
C LYS A 81 -30.00 1.77 -1.32
N LEU A 82 -29.49 2.89 -0.77
CA LEU A 82 -28.81 3.92 -1.56
C LEU A 82 -27.60 3.37 -2.29
N TYR A 83 -26.74 2.59 -1.61
CA TYR A 83 -25.58 1.93 -2.20
C TYR A 83 -25.98 0.96 -3.33
N ARG A 84 -26.97 0.12 -3.08
CA ARG A 84 -27.49 -0.82 -4.09
C ARG A 84 -28.07 -0.10 -5.31
N LYS A 85 -28.83 1.00 -5.09
CA LYS A 85 -29.43 1.79 -6.18
C LYS A 85 -28.38 2.40 -7.12
N HIS A 86 -27.21 2.75 -6.59
CA HIS A 86 -26.11 3.36 -7.35
C HIS A 86 -25.01 2.34 -7.72
N GLY A 87 -25.24 1.04 -7.54
CA GLY A 87 -24.27 -0.01 -7.85
C GLY A 87 -22.98 0.05 -7.04
N PHE A 88 -22.99 0.79 -5.91
CA PHE A 88 -21.83 0.94 -5.05
C PHE A 88 -21.71 -0.24 -4.08
N ASN A 89 -20.51 -0.84 -4.05
CA ASN A 89 -20.19 -1.89 -3.09
C ASN A 89 -19.31 -1.32 -1.97
N PRO A 90 -19.78 -1.25 -0.70
CA PRO A 90 -19.00 -0.72 0.41
C PRO A 90 -17.73 -1.51 0.71
N ILE A 91 -17.67 -2.79 0.31
CA ILE A 91 -16.48 -3.65 0.49
C ILE A 91 -15.33 -3.18 -0.40
N SER A 92 -15.61 -2.48 -1.51
CA SER A 92 -14.54 -1.97 -2.40
C SER A 92 -13.62 -0.95 -1.71
N GLY A 93 -14.08 -0.30 -0.64
CA GLY A 93 -13.27 0.63 0.17
C GLY A 93 -12.17 -0.04 1.00
N CYS A 94 -12.36 -1.29 1.44
CA CYS A 94 -11.35 -2.04 2.21
C CYS A 94 -10.48 -2.96 1.35
N LEU A 95 -10.78 -3.10 0.04
CA LEU A 95 -10.04 -3.93 -0.90
C LEU A 95 -8.53 -3.59 -0.96
N PRO A 96 -8.11 -2.30 -0.89
CA PRO A 96 -6.68 -1.95 -0.83
C PRO A 96 -5.96 -2.62 0.33
N LEU A 97 -6.56 -2.65 1.52
CA LEU A 97 -5.97 -3.27 2.70
C LEU A 97 -5.82 -4.79 2.54
N LEU A 98 -6.84 -5.44 1.98
CA LEU A 98 -6.82 -6.90 1.75
C LEU A 98 -5.73 -7.32 0.76
N ILE A 99 -5.41 -6.49 -0.22
CA ILE A 99 -4.35 -6.76 -1.19
C ILE A 99 -2.98 -6.36 -0.63
N GLN A 100 -2.92 -5.27 0.14
CA GLN A 100 -1.68 -4.77 0.73
C GLN A 100 -1.07 -5.74 1.75
N LEU A 101 -1.89 -6.43 2.57
CA LEU A 101 -1.38 -7.35 3.59
C LEU A 101 -0.61 -8.54 2.99
N PRO A 102 -1.15 -9.32 2.04
CA PRO A 102 -0.40 -10.38 1.38
C PRO A 102 0.86 -9.87 0.68
N LEU A 103 0.76 -8.74 -0.02
CA LEU A 103 1.88 -8.14 -0.72
C LEU A 103 3.01 -7.75 0.25
N MET A 104 2.64 -7.09 1.35
CA MET A 104 3.59 -6.69 2.41
C MET A 104 4.31 -7.89 3.02
N LEU A 105 3.55 -8.92 3.40
CA LEU A 105 4.11 -10.13 4.01
C LEU A 105 4.99 -10.91 3.02
N GLY A 106 4.55 -11.01 1.77
CA GLY A 106 5.32 -11.65 0.70
C GLY A 106 6.64 -10.94 0.44
N LEU A 107 6.60 -9.61 0.33
CA LEU A 107 7.78 -8.79 0.11
C LEU A 107 8.73 -8.82 1.32
N TYR A 108 8.19 -8.71 2.54
CA TYR A 108 9.00 -8.82 3.75
C TYR A 108 9.77 -10.14 3.79
N ARG A 109 9.07 -11.27 3.58
CA ARG A 109 9.71 -12.58 3.55
C ARG A 109 10.74 -12.70 2.43
N ALA A 110 10.44 -12.15 1.26
CA ALA A 110 11.36 -12.14 0.13
C ALA A 110 12.64 -11.34 0.43
N ILE A 111 12.52 -10.16 1.04
CA ILE A 111 13.67 -9.33 1.44
C ILE A 111 14.51 -10.07 2.49
N ILE A 112 13.91 -10.59 3.56
CA ILE A 112 14.64 -11.30 4.61
C ILE A 112 15.31 -12.56 4.08
N ARG A 113 14.64 -13.29 3.20
CA ARG A 113 15.24 -14.49 2.53
C ARG A 113 16.40 -14.09 1.62
N ALA A 114 16.25 -13.05 0.82
CA ALA A 114 17.29 -12.58 -0.07
C ALA A 114 18.52 -12.01 0.66
N LEU A 115 18.29 -11.36 1.82
CA LEU A 115 19.36 -10.90 2.70
C LEU A 115 20.08 -12.05 3.38
N ALA A 116 19.45 -13.23 3.47
CA ALA A 116 19.98 -14.43 4.13
C ALA A 116 20.61 -14.11 5.50
N ALA A 117 19.88 -13.33 6.31
CA ALA A 117 20.36 -12.76 7.57
C ALA A 117 20.75 -13.79 8.64
N THR A 118 20.41 -15.06 8.44
CA THR A 118 20.74 -16.17 9.33
C THR A 118 21.52 -17.26 8.60
N PRO A 119 22.38 -18.05 9.29
CA PRO A 119 23.08 -19.18 8.66
C PRO A 119 22.14 -20.20 7.99
N LEU A 120 20.96 -20.43 8.59
CA LEU A 120 19.92 -21.28 8.00
C LEU A 120 19.34 -20.65 6.73
N GLY A 121 19.16 -19.33 6.68
CA GLY A 121 18.72 -18.62 5.48
C GLY A 121 19.69 -18.75 4.32
N LEU A 122 20.99 -18.77 4.58
CA LEU A 122 22.03 -19.03 3.56
C LEU A 122 21.91 -20.44 2.95
N LEU A 123 21.55 -21.44 3.75
CA LEU A 123 21.38 -22.81 3.28
C LEU A 123 20.04 -23.01 2.56
N ASP A 124 19.01 -22.27 2.93
CA ASP A 124 17.65 -22.36 2.37
C ASP A 124 17.52 -21.59 1.03
N LEU A 125 18.24 -20.49 0.88
CA LEU A 125 18.15 -19.62 -0.30
C LEU A 125 18.31 -20.36 -1.64
N PRO A 126 19.30 -21.27 -1.83
CA PRO A 126 19.49 -21.97 -3.11
C PRO A 126 18.31 -22.85 -3.53
N ALA A 127 17.53 -23.36 -2.57
CA ALA A 127 16.36 -24.20 -2.85
C ALA A 127 15.19 -23.40 -3.47
N HIS A 128 15.15 -22.08 -3.25
CA HIS A 128 14.10 -21.18 -3.71
C HIS A 128 14.49 -20.34 -4.93
N ILE A 129 15.71 -20.50 -5.47
CA ILE A 129 16.18 -19.81 -6.66
C ILE A 129 15.78 -20.58 -7.92
N TYR A 130 15.16 -19.90 -8.87
CA TYR A 130 14.81 -20.48 -10.16
C TYR A 130 16.05 -20.71 -11.02
N ARG A 131 16.24 -21.97 -11.45
CA ARG A 131 17.29 -22.36 -12.37
C ARG A 131 16.73 -22.40 -13.79
N ALA A 132 16.69 -21.26 -14.45
CA ALA A 132 16.27 -21.18 -15.84
C ALA A 132 17.46 -20.71 -16.71
N SER A 133 17.60 -21.26 -17.91
CA SER A 133 18.72 -20.97 -18.83
C SER A 133 18.78 -19.51 -19.29
N TRP A 134 17.66 -18.79 -19.23
CA TRP A 134 17.54 -17.37 -19.58
C TRP A 134 17.73 -16.42 -18.37
N LEU A 135 17.70 -16.96 -17.14
CA LEU A 135 18.01 -16.19 -15.94
C LEU A 135 19.53 -16.12 -15.75
N PRO A 136 20.07 -14.97 -15.36
CA PRO A 136 21.45 -14.90 -14.92
C PRO A 136 21.67 -15.91 -13.79
N ASN A 137 22.83 -16.56 -13.76
CA ASN A 137 23.15 -17.60 -12.77
C ASN A 137 23.08 -17.01 -11.35
N LEU A 138 21.90 -17.06 -10.72
CA LEU A 138 21.62 -16.46 -9.41
C LEU A 138 22.15 -17.29 -8.25
N SER A 139 22.42 -18.58 -8.51
CA SER A 139 22.92 -19.52 -7.49
C SER A 139 24.35 -19.23 -7.01
N VAL A 140 25.08 -18.36 -7.72
CA VAL A 140 26.44 -17.92 -7.37
C VAL A 140 26.46 -16.54 -6.69
N LEU A 141 25.30 -15.89 -6.55
CA LEU A 141 25.23 -14.59 -5.89
C LEU A 141 25.45 -14.75 -4.39
N PRO A 142 26.35 -13.96 -3.79
CA PRO A 142 26.39 -13.82 -2.34
C PRO A 142 25.06 -13.26 -1.85
N PRO A 143 24.71 -13.45 -0.56
CA PRO A 143 23.53 -12.78 0.00
C PRO A 143 23.60 -11.27 -0.27
N LEU A 144 22.45 -10.65 -0.44
CA LEU A 144 22.38 -9.21 -0.70
C LEU A 144 23.13 -8.44 0.39
N LYS A 145 23.77 -7.34 0.01
CA LYS A 145 24.35 -6.41 0.99
C LYS A 145 23.25 -5.92 1.91
N SER A 146 23.36 -6.23 3.21
CA SER A 146 22.40 -5.77 4.22
C SER A 146 22.67 -4.34 4.67
N GLN A 147 23.92 -3.87 4.53
CA GLN A 147 24.33 -2.55 5.04
C GLN A 147 24.11 -1.44 4.00
N PHE A 148 23.44 -0.39 4.45
CA PHE A 148 23.28 0.84 3.70
C PHE A 148 23.34 2.05 4.64
N LEU A 149 24.35 2.92 4.49
CA LEU A 149 24.64 4.03 5.42
C LEU A 149 24.82 3.49 6.84
N TRP A 150 23.92 3.84 7.74
CA TRP A 150 23.88 3.37 9.14
C TRP A 150 22.91 2.20 9.36
N LEU A 151 22.18 1.80 8.30
CA LEU A 151 21.13 0.80 8.39
C LEU A 151 21.67 -0.59 8.08
N ASP A 152 21.23 -1.56 8.87
CA ASP A 152 21.23 -2.95 8.48
C ASP A 152 19.80 -3.33 8.08
N LEU A 153 19.61 -3.61 6.78
CA LEU A 153 18.29 -3.90 6.22
C LEU A 153 17.64 -5.15 6.81
N ALA A 154 18.40 -6.00 7.47
CA ALA A 154 17.91 -7.20 8.16
C ALA A 154 17.47 -6.93 9.61
N LEU A 155 17.85 -5.79 10.18
CA LEU A 155 17.56 -5.40 11.57
C LEU A 155 16.65 -4.17 11.62
N PRO A 156 15.97 -3.92 12.74
CA PRO A 156 15.25 -2.66 12.96
C PRO A 156 16.20 -1.47 12.96
N ASP A 157 15.70 -0.28 12.58
CA ASP A 157 16.50 0.95 12.55
C ASP A 157 16.85 1.41 13.97
N PRO A 158 18.15 1.49 14.35
CA PRO A 158 18.58 1.87 15.68
C PRO A 158 18.31 3.35 16.03
N TYR A 159 18.16 4.21 15.02
CA TYR A 159 17.97 5.67 15.21
C TYR A 159 16.51 6.11 15.04
N PHE A 160 15.58 5.18 14.77
CA PHE A 160 14.15 5.47 14.54
C PHE A 160 13.86 6.46 13.40
N VAL A 161 14.82 6.72 12.53
CA VAL A 161 14.66 7.64 11.38
C VAL A 161 13.65 7.07 10.38
N LEU A 162 13.77 5.78 10.02
CA LEU A 162 12.87 5.13 9.09
C LEU A 162 11.43 5.03 9.62
N PRO A 163 11.16 4.60 10.86
CA PRO A 163 9.81 4.62 11.41
C PRO A 163 9.13 5.99 11.32
N VAL A 164 9.86 7.07 11.63
CA VAL A 164 9.34 8.44 11.49
C VAL A 164 9.05 8.76 10.02
N LEU A 165 9.95 8.42 9.10
CA LEU A 165 9.73 8.62 7.66
C LEU A 165 8.54 7.81 7.14
N VAL A 166 8.33 6.59 7.62
CA VAL A 166 7.15 5.77 7.28
C VAL A 166 5.87 6.46 7.72
N VAL A 167 5.81 6.95 8.98
CA VAL A 167 4.62 7.67 9.48
C VAL A 167 4.36 8.92 8.65
N VAL A 168 5.39 9.74 8.42
CA VAL A 168 5.26 11.01 7.66
C VAL A 168 4.80 10.74 6.23
N THR A 169 5.45 9.82 5.52
CA THR A 169 5.11 9.50 4.13
C THR A 169 3.74 8.83 4.00
N ALA A 170 3.37 7.96 4.93
CA ALA A 170 2.05 7.34 4.97
C ALA A 170 0.95 8.36 5.28
N TRP A 171 1.18 9.25 6.24
CA TRP A 171 0.26 10.35 6.54
C TRP A 171 0.11 11.30 5.35
N LEU A 172 1.21 11.65 4.70
CA LEU A 172 1.19 12.50 3.51
C LEU A 172 0.40 11.84 2.38
N GLN A 173 0.66 10.58 2.10
CA GLN A 173 -0.10 9.80 1.10
C GLN A 173 -1.59 9.79 1.44
N GLN A 174 -1.94 9.50 2.70
CA GLN A 174 -3.32 9.49 3.16
C GLN A 174 -4.00 10.86 3.00
N LYS A 175 -3.28 11.94 3.32
CA LYS A 175 -3.76 13.30 3.16
C LYS A 175 -4.06 13.62 1.68
N PHE A 176 -3.18 13.25 0.75
CA PHE A 176 -3.42 13.43 -0.68
C PHE A 176 -4.64 12.65 -1.16
N ILE A 177 -4.79 11.40 -0.73
CA ILE A 177 -5.94 10.57 -1.08
C ILE A 177 -7.23 11.13 -0.46
N SER A 178 -7.18 11.63 0.78
CA SER A 178 -8.36 12.13 1.52
C SER A 178 -8.68 13.59 1.24
N ALA A 179 -7.72 14.43 0.81
CA ALA A 179 -7.94 15.84 0.51
C ALA A 179 -9.03 16.09 -0.53
N SER A 180 -9.31 15.08 -1.34
CA SER A 180 -10.43 15.10 -2.27
C SER A 180 -11.76 14.64 -1.63
N SER A 181 -11.81 14.33 -0.34
CA SER A 181 -13.04 13.96 0.36
C SER A 181 -13.53 15.17 1.15
N PRO A 182 -14.67 15.80 0.81
CA PRO A 182 -15.18 16.92 1.58
C PRO A 182 -15.44 16.48 3.02
N SER A 183 -14.89 17.23 3.96
CA SER A 183 -15.23 17.13 5.36
C SER A 183 -16.67 17.66 5.54
N THR A 184 -17.59 16.82 5.86
CA THR A 184 -18.98 17.21 5.96
C THR A 184 -19.43 17.17 7.40
N GLY A 185 -19.55 18.36 7.96
CA GLY A 185 -20.16 18.58 9.25
C GLY A 185 -21.68 18.43 9.19
N GLY A 186 -22.26 18.02 10.29
CA GLY A 186 -23.66 18.23 10.58
C GLY A 186 -24.42 17.03 11.11
N GLY A 187 -24.28 16.74 12.38
CA GLY A 187 -25.13 15.84 13.16
C GLY A 187 -24.38 14.68 13.83
N GLU A 188 -24.79 14.32 15.04
CA GLU A 188 -24.10 13.33 15.90
C GLU A 188 -23.80 11.98 15.20
N ALA A 189 -24.65 11.51 14.31
CA ALA A 189 -24.41 10.29 13.52
C ALA A 189 -23.41 10.51 12.37
N GLY A 190 -23.38 11.72 11.79
CA GLY A 190 -22.39 12.14 10.82
C GLY A 190 -21.02 12.32 11.47
N ASP A 191 -21.01 12.86 12.68
CA ASP A 191 -19.80 13.05 13.49
C ASP A 191 -19.13 11.71 13.85
N GLN A 192 -19.92 10.67 14.14
CA GLN A 192 -19.39 9.33 14.44
C GLN A 192 -18.74 8.66 13.22
N ALA A 193 -19.36 8.73 12.04
CA ALA A 193 -18.78 8.20 10.80
C ALA A 193 -17.55 9.00 10.37
N GLN A 194 -17.56 10.31 10.55
CA GLN A 194 -16.46 11.21 10.31
C GLN A 194 -15.31 10.97 11.30
N ALA A 195 -15.61 10.84 12.58
CA ALA A 195 -14.64 10.50 13.62
C ALA A 195 -13.97 9.15 13.35
N MET A 196 -14.72 8.14 12.87
CA MET A 196 -14.17 6.85 12.46
C MET A 196 -13.22 6.99 11.26
N THR A 197 -13.60 7.75 10.25
CA THR A 197 -12.74 8.02 9.08
C THR A 197 -11.50 8.82 9.49
N GLN A 198 -11.64 9.82 10.31
CA GLN A 198 -10.54 10.64 10.81
C GLN A 198 -9.61 9.85 11.74
N SER A 199 -10.16 9.02 12.62
CA SER A 199 -9.34 8.13 13.45
C SER A 199 -8.54 7.15 12.61
N MET A 200 -9.13 6.60 11.55
CA MET A 200 -8.46 5.70 10.62
C MET A 200 -7.34 6.39 9.84
N GLN A 201 -7.51 7.69 9.49
CA GLN A 201 -6.48 8.50 8.83
C GLN A 201 -5.24 8.72 9.69
N ILE A 202 -5.40 8.75 11.00
CA ILE A 202 -4.29 8.93 11.96
C ILE A 202 -3.76 7.55 12.41
N THR A 203 -4.65 6.63 12.72
CA THR A 203 -4.29 5.31 13.28
C THR A 203 -3.51 4.47 12.27
N MET A 204 -3.86 4.53 10.98
CA MET A 204 -3.21 3.71 9.97
C MET A 204 -1.72 4.06 9.75
N PRO A 205 -1.33 5.34 9.57
CA PRO A 205 0.08 5.74 9.54
C PRO A 205 0.85 5.38 10.83
N LEU A 206 0.24 5.57 11.99
CA LEU A 206 0.86 5.21 13.28
C LEU A 206 1.05 3.70 13.40
N PHE A 207 0.09 2.91 12.96
CA PHE A 207 0.19 1.44 12.94
C PHE A 207 1.33 0.98 12.00
N MET A 208 1.48 1.61 10.83
CA MET A 208 2.60 1.33 9.92
C MET A 208 3.95 1.71 10.54
N GLY A 209 4.01 2.83 11.26
CA GLY A 209 5.18 3.22 12.05
C GLY A 209 5.51 2.22 13.16
N PHE A 210 4.50 1.73 13.89
CA PHE A 210 4.68 0.70 14.91
C PHE A 210 5.23 -0.62 14.33
N ILE A 211 4.73 -1.05 13.18
CA ILE A 211 5.30 -2.18 12.44
C ILE A 211 6.76 -1.90 12.11
N SER A 212 7.07 -0.71 11.58
CA SER A 212 8.42 -0.31 11.22
C SER A 212 9.41 -0.32 12.38
N LEU A 213 8.96 -0.09 13.62
CA LEU A 213 9.79 -0.17 14.83
C LEU A 213 10.23 -1.60 15.18
N ASN A 214 9.40 -2.60 14.87
CA ASN A 214 9.57 -3.97 15.32
C ASN A 214 10.12 -4.90 14.23
N TYR A 215 10.07 -4.47 12.97
CA TYR A 215 10.49 -5.27 11.84
C TYR A 215 11.78 -4.75 11.20
N ALA A 216 12.40 -5.56 10.38
CA ALA A 216 13.61 -5.22 9.65
C ALA A 216 13.48 -3.94 8.82
N SER A 217 14.51 -3.08 8.83
CA SER A 217 14.52 -1.78 8.14
C SER A 217 14.32 -1.89 6.62
N GLY A 218 14.61 -3.03 6.03
CA GLY A 218 14.26 -3.31 4.62
C GLY A 218 12.76 -3.18 4.32
N LEU A 219 11.88 -3.56 5.27
CA LEU A 219 10.44 -3.36 5.15
C LEU A 219 10.07 -1.88 5.25
N SER A 220 10.74 -1.14 6.13
CA SER A 220 10.51 0.30 6.30
C SER A 220 10.90 1.07 5.06
N VAL A 221 12.03 0.73 4.43
CA VAL A 221 12.46 1.28 3.13
C VAL A 221 11.38 1.02 2.06
N TYR A 222 10.86 -0.21 2.00
CA TYR A 222 9.75 -0.53 1.10
C TYR A 222 8.53 0.36 1.35
N PHE A 223 8.12 0.57 2.60
CA PHE A 223 6.97 1.43 2.92
C PHE A 223 7.18 2.86 2.44
N VAL A 224 8.34 3.45 2.73
CA VAL A 224 8.67 4.81 2.28
C VAL A 224 8.58 4.93 0.76
N ILE A 225 9.25 4.03 0.04
CA ILE A 225 9.26 4.02 -1.43
C ILE A 225 7.85 3.80 -1.98
N SER A 226 7.12 2.83 -1.41
CA SER A 226 5.74 2.52 -1.81
C SER A 226 4.80 3.71 -1.62
N ASN A 227 4.91 4.44 -0.50
CA ASN A 227 4.12 5.64 -0.23
C ASN A 227 4.45 6.76 -1.23
N LEU A 228 5.73 7.01 -1.51
CA LEU A 228 6.15 8.02 -2.49
C LEU A 228 5.64 7.70 -3.89
N ILE A 229 5.79 6.45 -4.33
CA ILE A 229 5.23 6.01 -5.63
C ILE A 229 3.70 6.16 -5.63
N GLY A 230 3.04 5.83 -4.52
CA GLY A 230 1.58 5.98 -4.38
C GLY A 230 1.12 7.43 -4.51
N ILE A 231 1.85 8.38 -3.94
CA ILE A 231 1.60 9.83 -4.08
C ILE A 231 1.76 10.23 -5.56
N ALA A 232 2.85 9.82 -6.19
CA ALA A 232 3.10 10.12 -7.61
C ALA A 232 2.01 9.53 -8.50
N GLN A 233 1.64 8.27 -8.32
CA GLN A 233 0.55 7.63 -9.07
C GLN A 233 -0.77 8.38 -8.92
N TYR A 234 -1.11 8.78 -7.68
CA TYR A 234 -2.33 9.52 -7.42
C TYR A 234 -2.36 10.85 -8.17
N TYR A 235 -1.25 11.61 -8.15
CA TYR A 235 -1.11 12.87 -8.86
C TYR A 235 -1.28 12.72 -10.38
N PHE A 236 -0.60 11.74 -10.99
CA PHE A 236 -0.70 11.48 -12.43
C PHE A 236 -2.09 11.04 -12.86
N ILE A 237 -2.72 10.18 -12.06
CA ILE A 237 -4.06 9.69 -12.36
C ILE A 237 -5.09 10.81 -12.26
N GLN A 238 -5.00 11.66 -11.22
CA GLN A 238 -5.91 12.81 -11.09
C GLN A 238 -5.78 13.78 -12.26
N ARG A 239 -4.56 14.08 -12.69
CA ARG A 239 -4.32 14.98 -13.84
C ARG A 239 -4.95 14.44 -15.12
N LYS A 240 -4.78 13.15 -15.39
CA LYS A 240 -5.39 12.52 -16.57
C LYS A 240 -6.92 12.63 -16.58
N TYR A 241 -7.56 12.46 -15.45
CA TYR A 241 -9.02 12.57 -15.36
C TYR A 241 -9.54 14.02 -15.35
N ALA A 242 -8.74 15.00 -14.96
CA ALA A 242 -9.08 16.40 -15.12
C ALA A 242 -9.07 16.79 -16.61
N ASP A 243 -8.06 16.35 -17.36
CA ASP A 243 -7.95 16.60 -18.80
C ASP A 243 -9.10 15.93 -19.59
N GLU A 244 -9.58 14.73 -19.17
CA GLU A 244 -10.73 14.05 -19.80
C GLU A 244 -12.06 14.78 -19.55
N SER A 245 -12.27 15.38 -18.37
CA SER A 245 -13.50 16.12 -18.06
C SER A 245 -13.62 17.42 -18.86
N ASP A 246 -12.50 18.10 -19.12
CA ASP A 246 -12.48 19.33 -19.90
C ASP A 246 -12.71 19.09 -21.41
N THR A 247 -12.42 17.87 -21.89
CA THR A 247 -12.66 17.49 -23.31
C THR A 247 -14.10 17.04 -23.58
N ASP A 248 -14.83 16.58 -22.57
CA ASP A 248 -16.25 16.17 -22.71
C ASP A 248 -17.24 17.36 -22.60
N GLU A 249 -16.77 18.52 -22.12
CA GLU A 249 -17.59 19.76 -22.04
C GLU A 249 -17.33 20.73 -23.23
N ALA A 250 -16.41 20.42 -24.14
CA ALA A 250 -16.08 21.22 -25.32
C ALA A 250 -16.69 20.64 -26.60
#